data_332253be621b89b8cd82496448299acb
#
_entry.id   332253be621b89b8cd82496448299acb
#
_cell.length_a   1.000
_cell.length_b   1.000
_cell.length_c   1.000
_cell.angle_alpha   90.00
_cell.angle_beta   90.00
_cell.angle_gamma   90.00
#
_symmetry.space_group_name_H-M   'P 1'
#
loop_
_entity.id
_entity.type
_entity.pdbx_description
1 polymer ?
#
loop_
_entity_poly.entity_id
_entity_poly.type
_entity_poly.pdbx_seq_one_letter_code
_entity_poly.pdbx_strand_id
1 'polypeptide(L)'
;ESENDGDEDSDGDSDEDTMPAKKAVPEKRRKKLLDPVTWQRDKALVELALLAQQEIGEDLFDDHNEFRARFEAAMKAHGKNVSAPEKKAIYKAVSWRDETAPPVIAKRTKLKAGEQFKPDEMNIRGAYLNTVGKDRFLVEYEADTDLRDTEQVPLKEPGGIEAFFAREVLPHAPDAWIDRSKTQIGYEISFARY
;
A
#
# COMPACT_ATOMS: atom_id res chain seq x y z
N GLU A 1 50.46 59.93 1.33
CA GLU A 1 51.41 58.95 1.87
C GLU A 1 50.58 57.96 2.67
N SER A 2 50.06 57.01 2.17
CA SER A 2 50.50 55.77 1.47
C SER A 2 50.91 54.73 2.51
N GLU A 3 50.31 53.67 2.62
CA GLU A 3 50.84 52.37 2.21
C GLU A 3 49.75 51.30 2.37
N ASN A 4 49.72 50.52 1.40
CA ASN A 4 48.81 49.43 1.18
C ASN A 4 49.53 48.17 1.60
N ASP A 5 48.95 47.38 2.50
CA ASP A 5 49.38 46.01 2.71
C ASP A 5 48.19 45.07 2.54
N GLY A 6 48.33 44.19 1.59
CA GLY A 6 47.37 43.19 1.27
C GLY A 6 47.43 42.03 2.24
N ASP A 7 46.26 41.64 2.72
CA ASP A 7 46.07 40.36 3.41
C ASP A 7 45.54 39.35 2.43
N GLU A 8 46.30 38.28 2.23
CA GLU A 8 45.91 37.07 1.50
C GLU A 8 44.95 36.27 2.37
N ASP A 9 43.68 36.32 2.05
CA ASP A 9 42.69 35.41 2.62
C ASP A 9 42.82 34.02 1.98
N SER A 10 43.39 33.11 2.74
CA SER A 10 43.45 31.70 2.48
C SER A 10 42.14 31.05 2.92
N ASP A 11 41.14 31.02 2.03
CA ASP A 11 39.91 30.23 2.23
C ASP A 11 40.25 28.73 2.11
N GLY A 12 40.52 28.15 3.26
CA GLY A 12 40.52 26.70 3.44
C GLY A 12 39.11 26.17 3.54
N ASP A 13 38.50 25.90 2.40
CA ASP A 13 37.23 25.18 2.30
C ASP A 13 37.48 23.70 2.65
N SER A 14 37.31 23.35 3.90
CA SER A 14 37.26 21.97 4.38
C SER A 14 35.81 21.54 4.45
N ASP A 15 35.26 21.06 3.33
CA ASP A 15 34.05 20.29 3.28
C ASP A 15 34.20 19.00 4.12
N GLU A 16 34.01 19.13 5.42
CA GLU A 16 33.72 17.99 6.28
C GLU A 16 32.34 17.45 5.90
N ASP A 17 32.37 16.39 5.11
CA ASP A 17 31.24 15.56 4.73
C ASP A 17 30.66 14.90 5.99
N THR A 18 29.91 15.70 6.77
CA THR A 18 29.26 15.27 8.01
C THR A 18 28.06 14.41 7.63
N MET A 19 28.31 13.11 7.48
CA MET A 19 27.23 12.12 7.36
C MET A 19 26.15 12.41 8.41
N PRO A 20 24.86 12.53 8.02
CA PRO A 20 23.79 12.84 8.97
C PRO A 20 23.76 11.77 10.05
N ALA A 21 23.90 12.17 11.31
CA ALA A 21 23.89 11.28 12.46
C ALA A 21 22.67 10.36 12.39
N LYS A 22 22.90 9.05 12.25
CA LYS A 22 21.83 8.04 12.20
C LYS A 22 20.95 8.20 13.43
N LYS A 23 19.69 8.60 13.27
CA LYS A 23 18.75 8.73 14.36
C LYS A 23 18.72 7.43 15.16
N ALA A 24 18.95 7.52 16.47
CA ALA A 24 18.95 6.37 17.36
C ALA A 24 17.61 5.62 17.28
N VAL A 25 17.67 4.30 17.18
CA VAL A 25 16.47 3.46 17.14
C VAL A 25 15.69 3.62 18.44
N PRO A 26 14.39 3.95 18.41
CA PRO A 26 13.57 4.08 19.62
C PRO A 26 13.67 2.84 20.50
N GLU A 27 13.70 3.01 21.81
CA GLU A 27 13.90 1.91 22.78
C GLU A 27 12.90 0.77 22.60
N LYS A 28 11.63 1.09 22.36
CA LYS A 28 10.58 0.10 22.08
C LYS A 28 10.90 -0.77 20.85
N ARG A 29 11.44 -0.16 19.81
CA ARG A 29 11.85 -0.88 18.59
C ARG A 29 13.10 -1.71 18.84
N ARG A 30 14.04 -1.19 19.63
CA ARG A 30 15.26 -1.91 20.04
C ARG A 30 14.93 -3.16 20.86
N LYS A 31 14.04 -3.06 21.87
CA LYS A 31 13.57 -4.21 22.65
C LYS A 31 12.95 -5.29 21.77
N LYS A 32 12.13 -4.90 20.80
CA LYS A 32 11.49 -5.85 19.85
C LYS A 32 12.53 -6.54 18.95
N LEU A 33 13.57 -5.83 18.52
CA LEU A 33 14.63 -6.40 17.69
C LEU A 33 15.53 -7.39 18.47
N LEU A 34 15.60 -7.26 19.79
CA LEU A 34 16.39 -8.14 20.66
C LEU A 34 15.58 -9.30 21.24
N ASP A 35 14.26 -9.36 20.96
CA ASP A 35 13.39 -10.40 21.46
C ASP A 35 13.61 -11.72 20.69
N PRO A 36 13.96 -12.82 21.39
CA PRO A 36 14.23 -14.11 20.75
C PRO A 36 13.04 -14.67 19.96
N VAL A 37 11.80 -14.41 20.40
CA VAL A 37 10.58 -14.87 19.71
C VAL A 37 10.43 -14.14 18.38
N THR A 38 10.66 -12.83 18.37
CA THR A 38 10.68 -12.03 17.14
C THR A 38 11.76 -12.54 16.19
N TRP A 39 12.93 -12.85 16.69
CA TRP A 39 14.05 -13.39 15.90
C TRP A 39 13.73 -14.74 15.24
N GLN A 40 13.17 -15.67 15.99
CA GLN A 40 12.77 -16.99 15.46
C GLN A 40 11.72 -16.86 14.36
N ARG A 41 10.72 -15.99 14.57
CA ARG A 41 9.70 -15.70 13.58
C ARG A 41 10.29 -15.10 12.30
N ASP A 42 11.14 -14.10 12.43
CA ASP A 42 11.72 -13.40 11.28
C ASP A 42 12.68 -14.34 10.52
N LYS A 43 13.40 -15.24 11.21
CA LYS A 43 14.19 -16.30 10.59
C LYS A 43 13.31 -17.25 9.78
N ALA A 44 12.19 -17.70 10.33
CA ALA A 44 11.25 -18.55 9.61
C ALA A 44 10.68 -17.88 8.35
N LEU A 45 10.39 -16.56 8.39
CA LEU A 45 9.97 -15.80 7.20
C LEU A 45 11.06 -15.76 6.12
N VAL A 46 12.32 -15.59 6.50
CA VAL A 46 13.44 -15.63 5.56
C VAL A 46 13.59 -17.02 4.92
N GLU A 47 13.47 -18.06 5.72
CA GLU A 47 13.51 -19.44 5.20
C GLU A 47 12.41 -19.71 4.17
N LEU A 48 11.19 -19.23 4.42
CA LEU A 48 10.07 -19.31 3.46
C LEU A 48 10.34 -18.49 2.19
N ALA A 49 10.91 -17.30 2.31
CA ALA A 49 11.25 -16.45 1.17
C ALA A 49 12.35 -17.10 0.30
N LEU A 50 13.39 -17.67 0.91
CA LEU A 50 14.45 -18.38 0.20
C LEU A 50 13.93 -19.63 -0.49
N LEU A 51 13.02 -20.37 0.14
CA LEU A 51 12.36 -21.51 -0.47
C LEU A 51 11.54 -21.09 -1.70
N ALA A 52 10.81 -19.99 -1.59
CA ALA A 52 10.08 -19.41 -2.73
C ALA A 52 11.02 -19.01 -3.87
N GLN A 53 12.14 -18.37 -3.57
CA GLN A 53 13.14 -17.97 -4.55
C GLN A 53 13.71 -19.17 -5.31
N GLN A 54 13.98 -20.30 -4.62
CA GLN A 54 14.46 -21.53 -5.26
C GLN A 54 13.48 -22.08 -6.30
N GLU A 55 12.18 -21.96 -6.08
CA GLU A 55 11.13 -22.49 -6.95
C GLU A 55 10.73 -21.48 -8.06
N ILE A 56 10.68 -20.21 -7.74
CA ILE A 56 10.19 -19.16 -8.65
C ILE A 56 11.32 -18.62 -9.52
N GLY A 57 12.57 -18.65 -9.02
CA GLY A 57 13.73 -18.03 -9.65
C GLY A 57 13.95 -16.60 -9.18
N GLU A 58 14.78 -15.86 -9.92
CA GLU A 58 15.16 -14.47 -9.64
C GLU A 58 14.54 -13.48 -10.64
N ASP A 59 13.62 -13.94 -11.47
CA ASP A 59 12.95 -13.07 -12.45
C ASP A 59 12.05 -12.04 -11.76
N LEU A 60 12.02 -10.85 -12.33
CA LEU A 60 11.12 -9.79 -11.87
C LEU A 60 9.71 -10.03 -12.41
N PHE A 61 8.72 -9.73 -11.60
CA PHE A 61 7.31 -9.80 -11.94
C PHE A 61 6.71 -8.40 -11.99
N ASP A 62 6.19 -8.00 -13.14
CA ASP A 62 5.45 -6.74 -13.29
C ASP A 62 4.03 -6.84 -12.70
N ASP A 63 3.47 -8.06 -12.62
CA ASP A 63 2.16 -8.31 -12.00
C ASP A 63 2.32 -9.01 -10.64
N HIS A 64 2.00 -8.27 -9.58
CA HIS A 64 2.01 -8.82 -8.22
C HIS A 64 1.03 -9.99 -8.03
N ASN A 65 -0.06 -10.04 -8.77
CA ASN A 65 -1.03 -11.16 -8.68
C ASN A 65 -0.44 -12.45 -9.25
N GLU A 66 0.37 -12.37 -10.30
CA GLU A 66 1.10 -13.51 -10.84
C GLU A 66 2.16 -14.01 -9.85
N PHE A 67 2.95 -13.09 -9.28
CA PHE A 67 3.91 -13.44 -8.23
C PHE A 67 3.25 -14.16 -7.05
N ARG A 68 2.11 -13.63 -6.54
CA ARG A 68 1.35 -14.25 -5.45
C ARG A 68 0.91 -15.68 -5.81
N ALA A 69 0.41 -15.88 -7.02
CA ALA A 69 -0.02 -17.20 -7.47
C ALA A 69 1.15 -18.20 -7.52
N ARG A 70 2.31 -17.79 -8.02
CA ARG A 70 3.53 -18.63 -8.04
C ARG A 70 4.05 -18.91 -6.65
N PHE A 71 4.08 -17.90 -5.77
CA PHE A 71 4.46 -18.10 -4.38
C PHE A 71 3.56 -19.12 -3.67
N GLU A 72 2.24 -19.01 -3.83
CA GLU A 72 1.31 -19.97 -3.23
C GLU A 72 1.46 -21.38 -3.79
N ALA A 73 1.71 -21.51 -5.08
CA ALA A 73 1.99 -22.80 -5.71
C ALA A 73 3.29 -23.43 -5.16
N ALA A 74 4.36 -22.65 -5.03
CA ALA A 74 5.63 -23.07 -4.46
C ALA A 74 5.46 -23.54 -3.00
N MET A 75 4.80 -22.75 -2.16
CA MET A 75 4.55 -23.14 -0.77
C MET A 75 3.73 -24.43 -0.66
N LYS A 76 2.71 -24.57 -1.50
CA LYS A 76 1.90 -25.79 -1.56
C LYS A 76 2.70 -27.02 -2.01
N ALA A 77 3.56 -26.89 -3.00
CA ALA A 77 4.44 -27.96 -3.47
C ALA A 77 5.35 -28.50 -2.36
N HIS A 78 5.83 -27.62 -1.49
CA HIS A 78 6.65 -27.96 -0.33
C HIS A 78 5.84 -28.31 0.94
N GLY A 79 4.52 -28.42 0.86
CA GLY A 79 3.66 -28.73 1.99
C GLY A 79 3.68 -27.66 3.09
N LYS A 80 4.07 -26.41 2.76
CA LYS A 80 4.12 -25.31 3.70
C LYS A 80 2.78 -24.57 3.75
N ASN A 81 2.25 -24.43 4.95
CA ASN A 81 1.08 -23.60 5.19
C ASN A 81 1.55 -22.25 5.73
N VAL A 82 1.45 -21.20 4.91
CA VAL A 82 1.87 -19.84 5.24
C VAL A 82 0.63 -19.02 5.59
N SER A 83 0.59 -18.48 6.78
CA SER A 83 -0.52 -17.65 7.24
C SER A 83 -0.61 -16.30 6.49
N ALA A 84 -1.78 -15.67 6.50
CA ALA A 84 -1.99 -14.39 5.83
C ALA A 84 -1.04 -13.26 6.33
N PRO A 85 -0.74 -13.12 7.64
CA PRO A 85 0.25 -12.16 8.11
C PRO A 85 1.67 -12.44 7.61
N GLU A 86 2.07 -13.72 7.54
CA GLU A 86 3.39 -14.13 7.03
C GLU A 86 3.52 -13.82 5.54
N LYS A 87 2.51 -14.20 4.73
CA LYS A 87 2.44 -13.84 3.31
C LYS A 87 2.59 -12.33 3.12
N LYS A 88 1.81 -11.53 3.86
CA LYS A 88 1.87 -10.06 3.79
C LYS A 88 3.27 -9.53 4.14
N ALA A 89 3.93 -10.10 5.14
CA ALA A 89 5.27 -9.69 5.53
C ALA A 89 6.30 -9.99 4.43
N ILE A 90 6.24 -11.20 3.82
CA ILE A 90 7.12 -11.59 2.72
C ILE A 90 6.87 -10.71 1.49
N TYR A 91 5.60 -10.57 1.07
CA TYR A 91 5.24 -9.75 -0.10
C TYR A 91 5.75 -8.31 0.05
N LYS A 92 5.52 -7.69 1.23
CA LYS A 92 6.02 -6.33 1.50
C LYS A 92 7.54 -6.21 1.44
N ALA A 93 8.27 -7.28 1.78
CA ALA A 93 9.73 -7.27 1.79
C ALA A 93 10.34 -7.40 0.40
N VAL A 94 9.65 -8.09 -0.54
CA VAL A 94 10.17 -8.41 -1.87
C VAL A 94 9.51 -7.61 -3.00
N SER A 95 8.52 -6.77 -2.70
CA SER A 95 7.81 -5.96 -3.69
C SER A 95 8.12 -4.47 -3.51
N TRP A 96 8.07 -3.75 -4.58
CA TRP A 96 8.08 -2.29 -4.61
C TRP A 96 6.82 -1.76 -5.28
N ARG A 97 6.54 -0.48 -5.12
CA ARG A 97 5.42 0.17 -5.78
C ARG A 97 5.83 0.59 -7.19
N ASP A 98 4.98 0.28 -8.16
CA ASP A 98 5.06 0.75 -9.52
C ASP A 98 3.67 1.23 -9.97
N GLU A 99 3.56 2.46 -10.46
CA GLU A 99 2.29 3.07 -10.87
C GLU A 99 1.75 2.47 -12.18
N THR A 100 2.60 1.81 -12.94
CA THR A 100 2.23 1.14 -14.20
C THR A 100 1.83 -0.31 -14.01
N ALA A 101 2.05 -0.87 -12.82
CA ALA A 101 1.74 -2.26 -12.51
C ALA A 101 0.20 -2.51 -12.47
N PRO A 102 -0.24 -3.71 -12.85
CA PRO A 102 -1.64 -4.10 -12.71
C PRO A 102 -2.15 -3.97 -11.28
N PRO A 103 -3.43 -3.56 -11.08
CA PRO A 103 -4.01 -3.44 -9.75
C PRO A 103 -3.97 -4.75 -8.97
N VAL A 104 -3.60 -4.69 -7.71
CA VAL A 104 -3.49 -5.87 -6.84
C VAL A 104 -4.88 -6.32 -6.37
N ILE A 105 -5.21 -7.58 -6.61
CA ILE A 105 -6.49 -8.16 -6.22
C ILE A 105 -6.49 -8.47 -4.72
N ALA A 106 -7.34 -7.78 -3.96
CA ALA A 106 -7.57 -8.05 -2.54
C ALA A 106 -8.46 -9.27 -2.35
N LYS A 107 -9.55 -9.34 -3.16
CA LYS A 107 -10.54 -10.42 -3.05
C LYS A 107 -11.17 -10.73 -4.39
N ARG A 108 -11.44 -12.01 -4.62
CA ARG A 108 -12.14 -12.50 -5.81
C ARG A 108 -13.27 -13.43 -5.38
N THR A 109 -14.50 -13.09 -5.72
CA THR A 109 -15.69 -13.86 -5.37
C THR A 109 -16.39 -14.32 -6.65
N LYS A 110 -16.59 -15.62 -6.83
CA LYS A 110 -17.34 -16.14 -7.98
C LYS A 110 -18.82 -15.83 -7.81
N LEU A 111 -19.43 -15.20 -8.81
CA LEU A 111 -20.86 -14.95 -8.84
C LEU A 111 -21.63 -16.21 -9.23
N LYS A 112 -22.77 -16.41 -8.61
CA LYS A 112 -23.67 -17.51 -8.95
C LYS A 112 -24.35 -17.26 -10.29
N ALA A 113 -24.78 -18.32 -10.95
CA ALA A 113 -25.56 -18.22 -12.17
C ALA A 113 -26.86 -17.43 -11.91
N GLY A 114 -27.11 -16.39 -12.71
CA GLY A 114 -28.28 -15.52 -12.54
C GLY A 114 -28.14 -14.40 -11.51
N GLU A 115 -27.05 -14.33 -10.76
CA GLU A 115 -26.80 -13.23 -9.84
C GLU A 115 -26.61 -11.92 -10.62
N GLN A 116 -27.42 -10.91 -10.26
CA GLN A 116 -27.34 -9.61 -10.91
C GLN A 116 -26.16 -8.81 -10.35
N PHE A 117 -25.44 -8.18 -11.26
CA PHE A 117 -24.39 -7.22 -10.93
C PHE A 117 -24.86 -5.84 -11.38
N LYS A 118 -24.80 -4.87 -10.47
CA LYS A 118 -25.11 -3.47 -10.74
C LYS A 118 -23.82 -2.66 -10.70
N PRO A 119 -23.24 -2.32 -11.86
CA PRO A 119 -21.95 -1.64 -11.94
C PRO A 119 -21.89 -0.35 -11.13
N ASP A 120 -22.91 0.51 -11.28
CA ASP A 120 -22.94 1.82 -10.65
C ASP A 120 -22.92 1.75 -9.11
N GLU A 121 -23.58 0.73 -8.52
CA GLU A 121 -23.58 0.53 -7.06
C GLU A 121 -22.31 -0.14 -6.55
N MET A 122 -21.68 -0.99 -7.37
CA MET A 122 -20.56 -1.82 -6.95
C MET A 122 -19.21 -1.16 -7.19
N ASN A 123 -19.05 -0.46 -8.31
CA ASN A 123 -17.80 0.25 -8.62
C ASN A 123 -17.51 1.35 -7.58
N ILE A 124 -18.54 2.08 -7.16
CA ILE A 124 -18.42 3.09 -6.08
C ILE A 124 -17.87 2.49 -4.77
N ARG A 125 -17.98 1.15 -4.61
CA ARG A 125 -17.48 0.42 -3.43
C ARG A 125 -16.18 -0.35 -3.70
N GLY A 126 -15.51 -0.08 -4.81
CA GLY A 126 -14.27 -0.75 -5.21
C GLY A 126 -14.44 -2.21 -5.64
N ALA A 127 -15.63 -2.59 -6.06
CA ALA A 127 -15.95 -3.96 -6.50
C ALA A 127 -16.32 -3.97 -7.98
N TYR A 128 -15.60 -4.72 -8.77
CA TYR A 128 -15.67 -4.71 -10.24
C TYR A 128 -16.01 -6.08 -10.80
N LEU A 129 -16.76 -6.11 -11.89
CA LEU A 129 -17.06 -7.35 -12.59
C LEU A 129 -15.89 -7.76 -13.48
N ASN A 130 -15.39 -8.97 -13.26
CA ASN A 130 -14.42 -9.62 -14.13
C ASN A 130 -15.01 -10.92 -14.68
N THR A 131 -14.83 -11.18 -15.98
CA THR A 131 -15.34 -12.38 -16.63
C THR A 131 -14.17 -13.18 -17.21
N VAL A 132 -14.09 -14.45 -16.83
CA VAL A 132 -13.07 -15.38 -17.34
C VAL A 132 -13.78 -16.59 -17.96
N GLY A 133 -13.76 -16.66 -19.28
CA GLY A 133 -14.54 -17.66 -20.02
C GLY A 133 -16.05 -17.49 -19.79
N LYS A 134 -16.68 -18.48 -19.16
CA LYS A 134 -18.12 -18.48 -18.81
C LYS A 134 -18.37 -18.04 -17.35
N ASP A 135 -17.31 -17.91 -16.56
CA ASP A 135 -17.42 -17.59 -15.15
C ASP A 135 -17.33 -16.09 -14.90
N ARG A 136 -18.18 -15.60 -14.02
CA ARG A 136 -18.23 -14.20 -13.60
C ARG A 136 -17.72 -14.09 -12.18
N PHE A 137 -16.88 -13.10 -11.93
CA PHE A 137 -16.27 -12.84 -10.62
C PHE A 137 -16.47 -11.38 -10.23
N LEU A 138 -16.75 -11.17 -8.96
CA LEU A 138 -16.62 -9.88 -8.33
C LEU A 138 -15.17 -9.76 -7.83
N VAL A 139 -14.46 -8.73 -8.26
CA VAL A 139 -13.08 -8.47 -7.91
C VAL A 139 -12.99 -7.17 -7.12
N GLU A 140 -12.41 -7.24 -5.95
CA GLU A 140 -12.07 -6.10 -5.11
C GLU A 140 -10.55 -5.91 -5.16
N TYR A 141 -10.07 -4.71 -5.43
CA TYR A 141 -8.64 -4.38 -5.47
C TYR A 141 -8.14 -3.84 -4.14
N GLU A 142 -6.84 -3.97 -3.88
CA GLU A 142 -6.21 -3.34 -2.73
C GLU A 142 -6.20 -1.82 -2.94
N ALA A 143 -6.61 -1.08 -1.90
CA ALA A 143 -6.56 0.38 -1.94
C ALA A 143 -5.11 0.87 -1.86
N ASP A 144 -4.75 1.81 -2.70
CA ASP A 144 -3.52 2.57 -2.54
C ASP A 144 -3.66 3.52 -1.34
N THR A 145 -2.91 3.23 -0.29
CA THR A 145 -2.98 4.02 0.95
C THR A 145 -2.37 5.40 0.81
N ASP A 146 -1.52 5.62 -0.18
CA ASP A 146 -0.88 6.92 -0.41
C ASP A 146 -1.82 7.89 -1.16
N LEU A 147 -2.80 7.34 -1.90
CA LEU A 147 -3.85 8.09 -2.58
C LEU A 147 -5.13 8.25 -1.74
N ARG A 148 -5.12 7.76 -0.49
CA ARG A 148 -6.29 7.86 0.39
C ARG A 148 -6.49 9.31 0.81
N ASP A 149 -7.70 9.80 0.56
CA ASP A 149 -8.17 11.11 1.01
C ASP A 149 -9.50 11.00 1.75
N THR A 150 -9.93 12.10 2.36
CA THR A 150 -11.19 12.20 3.10
C THR A 150 -11.96 13.42 2.66
N GLU A 151 -13.24 13.22 2.34
CA GLU A 151 -14.14 14.29 1.93
C GLU A 151 -15.14 14.60 3.03
N GLN A 152 -15.46 15.89 3.16
CA GLN A 152 -16.47 16.38 4.08
C GLN A 152 -17.79 16.55 3.36
N VAL A 153 -18.71 15.61 3.59
CA VAL A 153 -20.03 15.62 2.96
C VAL A 153 -21.05 16.27 3.89
N PRO A 154 -21.79 17.31 3.45
CA PRO A 154 -22.84 17.91 4.26
C PRO A 154 -23.87 16.86 4.70
N LEU A 155 -24.31 16.92 5.96
CA LEU A 155 -25.28 15.96 6.51
C LEU A 155 -26.63 15.96 5.74
N LYS A 156 -26.99 17.09 5.13
CA LYS A 156 -28.21 17.26 4.33
C LYS A 156 -27.94 17.24 2.82
N GLU A 157 -26.85 16.59 2.40
CA GLU A 157 -26.52 16.49 0.97
C GLU A 157 -27.64 15.77 0.19
N PRO A 158 -28.20 16.40 -0.88
CA PRO A 158 -29.21 15.78 -1.70
C PRO A 158 -28.69 14.52 -2.40
N GLY A 159 -29.32 13.37 -2.16
CA GLY A 159 -28.86 12.07 -2.67
C GLY A 159 -27.75 11.43 -1.84
N GLY A 160 -27.31 12.09 -0.76
CA GLY A 160 -26.35 11.53 0.19
C GLY A 160 -24.90 11.44 -0.33
N ILE A 161 -24.11 10.63 0.36
CA ILE A 161 -22.67 10.48 0.09
C ILE A 161 -22.39 10.03 -1.34
N GLU A 162 -23.20 9.13 -1.89
CA GLU A 162 -22.98 8.58 -3.24
C GLU A 162 -23.21 9.64 -4.33
N ALA A 163 -24.20 10.51 -4.15
CA ALA A 163 -24.46 11.60 -5.09
C ALA A 163 -23.37 12.67 -5.02
N PHE A 164 -22.91 13.01 -3.81
CA PHE A 164 -21.76 13.88 -3.60
C PHE A 164 -20.51 13.32 -4.29
N PHE A 165 -20.18 12.08 -4.04
CA PHE A 165 -19.03 11.40 -4.60
C PHE A 165 -19.06 11.38 -6.13
N ALA A 166 -20.20 11.08 -6.73
CA ALA A 166 -20.35 11.07 -8.18
C ALA A 166 -20.20 12.45 -8.81
N ARG A 167 -20.58 13.51 -8.10
CA ARG A 167 -20.53 14.88 -8.58
C ARG A 167 -19.17 15.54 -8.36
N GLU A 168 -18.57 15.35 -7.18
CA GLU A 168 -17.39 16.10 -6.74
C GLU A 168 -16.08 15.30 -6.88
N VAL A 169 -16.11 13.98 -6.72
CA VAL A 169 -14.90 13.15 -6.70
C VAL A 169 -14.63 12.48 -8.04
N LEU A 170 -15.60 11.74 -8.59
CA LEU A 170 -15.41 10.97 -9.82
C LEU A 170 -14.95 11.77 -11.05
N PRO A 171 -15.33 13.05 -11.25
CA PRO A 171 -14.80 13.84 -12.36
C PRO A 171 -13.28 14.09 -12.28
N HIS A 172 -12.71 14.05 -11.09
CA HIS A 172 -11.28 14.30 -10.83
C HIS A 172 -10.49 13.00 -10.62
N ALA A 173 -11.11 11.97 -10.06
CA ALA A 173 -10.54 10.66 -9.79
C ALA A 173 -11.53 9.56 -10.23
N PRO A 174 -11.57 9.20 -11.52
CA PRO A 174 -12.58 8.28 -12.07
C PRO A 174 -12.50 6.84 -11.53
N ASP A 175 -11.36 6.44 -11.00
CA ASP A 175 -11.06 5.15 -10.39
C ASP A 175 -11.20 5.13 -8.87
N ALA A 176 -11.55 6.27 -8.26
CA ALA A 176 -11.79 6.36 -6.82
C ALA A 176 -13.02 5.54 -6.40
N TRP A 177 -13.02 5.11 -5.15
CA TRP A 177 -14.13 4.40 -4.53
C TRP A 177 -14.28 4.72 -3.04
N ILE A 178 -15.47 4.51 -2.48
CA ILE A 178 -15.80 4.88 -1.10
C ILE A 178 -15.50 3.72 -0.15
N ASP A 179 -14.61 3.93 0.81
CA ASP A 179 -14.48 3.04 1.97
C ASP A 179 -15.52 3.40 3.06
N ARG A 180 -16.67 2.77 2.98
CA ARG A 180 -17.77 3.02 3.95
C ARG A 180 -17.41 2.65 5.38
N SER A 181 -16.42 1.79 5.59
CA SER A 181 -15.97 1.43 6.93
C SER A 181 -15.29 2.60 7.66
N LYS A 182 -14.89 3.62 6.91
CA LYS A 182 -14.24 4.84 7.39
C LYS A 182 -15.19 6.05 7.47
N THR A 183 -16.43 5.89 7.03
CA THR A 183 -17.42 6.95 7.15
C THR A 183 -17.73 7.24 8.61
N GLN A 184 -17.59 8.50 9.00
CA GLN A 184 -17.88 8.98 10.36
C GLN A 184 -18.86 10.13 10.30
N ILE A 185 -19.82 10.16 11.22
CA ILE A 185 -20.74 11.29 11.39
C ILE A 185 -20.24 12.12 12.55
N GLY A 186 -20.03 13.41 12.34
CA GLY A 186 -19.51 14.31 13.36
C GLY A 186 -19.84 15.76 13.07
N TYR A 187 -19.36 16.63 13.94
CA TYR A 187 -19.40 18.08 13.75
C TYR A 187 -17.97 18.58 13.53
N GLU A 188 -17.80 19.39 12.50
CA GLU A 188 -16.57 20.16 12.34
C GLU A 188 -16.68 21.43 13.17
N ILE A 189 -15.73 21.63 14.07
CA ILE A 189 -15.60 22.87 14.83
C ILE A 189 -14.40 23.62 14.25
N SER A 190 -14.67 24.73 13.57
CA SER A 190 -13.62 25.62 13.08
C SER A 190 -13.03 26.44 14.23
N PHE A 191 -11.84 26.10 14.69
CA PHE A 191 -11.10 26.84 15.72
C PHE A 191 -10.41 28.11 15.20
N ALA A 192 -10.55 28.43 13.92
CA ALA A 192 -9.86 29.55 13.29
C ALA A 192 -10.43 30.95 13.63
N ARG A 193 -11.34 31.09 14.60
CA ARG A 193 -12.04 32.35 14.91
C ARG A 193 -11.96 32.79 16.37
N TYR A 194 -10.92 32.38 17.09
CA TYR A 194 -10.71 32.89 18.46
C TYR A 194 -9.30 33.40 18.64
#